data_45d7dd795ef4ef2d3a49023d2598fb92
#
_entry.id   45d7dd795ef4ef2d3a49023d2598fb92
#
_cell.length_a   1.000
_cell.length_b   1.000
_cell.length_c   1.000
_cell.angle_alpha   90.00
_cell.angle_beta   90.00
_cell.angle_gamma   90.00
#
_symmetry.space_group_name_H-M   'P 1'
#
loop_
_entity.id
_entity.type
_entity.pdbx_description
1 polymer ?
#
loop_
_entity_poly.entity_id
_entity_poly.type
_entity_poly.pdbx_seq_one_letter_code
_entity_poly.pdbx_strand_id
1 'polypeptide(L)'
;LRPESQVAAIEHDDRGRVNAVVYFDAEGREQRQRARAVAVAGNSIETPRMLLNSASSQFPDGLANSSGQVGRNYMRHMTGSVYASFDEPVHMYRGTTMAGIVQDEAHHDPSRGFAGGYEIETVSLGLPFMAAFFDPGAWGRDFTEAMDQYAHMAGMWLVGEDMPQQRNRVTLNTDVKDAYGLPVPNVHYDDHPNDVAMRQHAFQQGTAIYEAAGANKAYRTPPY
;
A
#
# COMPACT_ATOMS: atom_id res chain seq x y z
N LEU A 1 -24.32 8.64 9.35
CA LEU A 1 -23.53 7.47 9.05
C LEU A 1 -24.47 6.27 8.87
N ARG A 2 -24.26 5.47 7.82
CA ARG A 2 -25.01 4.26 7.55
C ARG A 2 -24.00 3.10 7.46
N PRO A 3 -23.81 2.34 8.54
CA PRO A 3 -22.91 1.17 8.54
C PRO A 3 -23.53 0.02 7.74
N GLU A 4 -22.73 -1.03 7.52
CA GLU A 4 -23.16 -2.25 6.82
C GLU A 4 -23.85 -1.99 5.47
N SER A 5 -23.28 -1.03 4.71
CA SER A 5 -23.82 -0.57 3.44
C SER A 5 -22.71 -0.61 2.38
N GLN A 6 -22.73 -1.65 1.55
CA GLN A 6 -21.79 -1.83 0.46
C GLN A 6 -22.24 -1.04 -0.77
N VAL A 7 -21.51 0.00 -1.14
CA VAL A 7 -21.83 0.76 -2.35
C VAL A 7 -21.50 -0.08 -3.59
N ALA A 8 -22.48 -0.19 -4.48
CA ALA A 8 -22.40 -0.96 -5.72
C ALA A 8 -22.11 -0.08 -6.93
N ALA A 9 -22.83 1.05 -7.06
CA ALA A 9 -22.70 1.94 -8.21
C ALA A 9 -23.17 3.36 -7.89
N ILE A 10 -22.74 4.30 -8.72
CA ILE A 10 -23.25 5.66 -8.78
C ILE A 10 -24.15 5.77 -10.03
N GLU A 11 -25.34 6.30 -9.88
CA GLU A 11 -26.26 6.52 -10.98
C GLU A 11 -26.30 7.97 -11.44
N HIS A 12 -26.71 8.16 -12.67
CA HIS A 12 -26.85 9.48 -13.31
C HIS A 12 -28.19 9.59 -14.06
N ASP A 13 -28.60 10.81 -14.35
CA ASP A 13 -29.75 11.12 -15.21
C ASP A 13 -29.35 11.06 -16.71
N ASP A 14 -30.32 11.24 -17.60
CA ASP A 14 -30.12 11.26 -19.06
C ASP A 14 -29.20 12.38 -19.55
N ARG A 15 -28.88 13.35 -18.70
CA ARG A 15 -27.94 14.45 -18.96
C ARG A 15 -26.54 14.13 -18.41
N GLY A 16 -26.32 12.91 -17.87
CA GLY A 16 -25.07 12.49 -17.28
C GLY A 16 -24.77 13.08 -15.90
N ARG A 17 -25.78 13.69 -15.22
CA ARG A 17 -25.58 14.24 -13.88
C ARG A 17 -25.89 13.20 -12.82
N VAL A 18 -24.98 13.00 -11.88
CA VAL A 18 -25.19 12.09 -10.74
C VAL A 18 -26.48 12.43 -10.03
N ASN A 19 -27.27 11.40 -9.70
CA ASN A 19 -28.58 11.55 -9.06
C ASN A 19 -28.84 10.57 -7.91
N ALA A 20 -28.08 9.47 -7.79
CA ALA A 20 -28.20 8.52 -6.71
C ALA A 20 -26.93 7.65 -6.54
N VAL A 21 -26.90 6.95 -5.39
CA VAL A 21 -25.96 5.86 -5.08
C VAL A 21 -26.79 4.61 -4.85
N VAL A 22 -26.40 3.51 -5.48
CA VAL A 22 -26.93 2.16 -5.24
C VAL A 22 -26.00 1.45 -4.26
N TYR A 23 -26.58 0.80 -3.26
CA TYR A 23 -25.84 0.04 -2.26
C TYR A 23 -26.64 -1.18 -1.79
N PHE A 24 -25.94 -2.18 -1.25
CA PHE A 24 -26.55 -3.32 -0.55
C PHE A 24 -26.57 -3.05 0.95
N ASP A 25 -27.69 -3.31 1.61
CA ASP A 25 -27.82 -3.23 3.07
C ASP A 25 -27.27 -4.50 3.76
N ALA A 26 -27.39 -4.55 5.10
CA ALA A 26 -26.92 -5.68 5.90
C ALA A 26 -27.56 -7.03 5.53
N GLU A 27 -28.78 -7.00 4.98
CA GLU A 27 -29.51 -8.17 4.51
C GLU A 27 -29.23 -8.52 3.04
N GLY A 28 -28.29 -7.79 2.40
CA GLY A 28 -27.94 -7.97 0.99
C GLY A 28 -28.99 -7.46 0.00
N ARG A 29 -29.95 -6.64 0.45
CA ARG A 29 -30.97 -6.07 -0.40
C ARG A 29 -30.45 -4.80 -1.06
N GLU A 30 -30.70 -4.67 -2.36
CA GLU A 30 -30.38 -3.44 -3.08
C GLU A 30 -31.22 -2.26 -2.58
N GLN A 31 -30.55 -1.18 -2.30
CA GLN A 31 -31.11 0.09 -1.83
C GLN A 31 -30.58 1.24 -2.69
N ARG A 32 -31.35 2.33 -2.73
CA ARG A 32 -31.01 3.52 -3.50
C ARG A 32 -31.09 4.76 -2.61
N GLN A 33 -30.00 5.53 -2.55
CA GLN A 33 -29.96 6.83 -1.90
C GLN A 33 -29.83 7.95 -2.94
N ARG A 34 -30.87 8.79 -3.07
CA ARG A 34 -30.80 9.97 -3.94
C ARG A 34 -29.83 11.01 -3.38
N ALA A 35 -29.05 11.61 -4.27
CA ALA A 35 -28.10 12.67 -3.93
C ALA A 35 -27.91 13.62 -5.11
N ARG A 36 -27.66 14.91 -4.85
CA ARG A 36 -27.32 15.90 -5.88
C ARG A 36 -25.82 15.95 -6.18
N ALA A 37 -25.00 15.40 -5.29
CA ALA A 37 -23.55 15.24 -5.42
C ALA A 37 -23.13 14.03 -4.60
N VAL A 38 -22.09 13.35 -5.06
CA VAL A 38 -21.49 12.18 -4.38
C VAL A 38 -19.99 12.43 -4.25
N ALA A 39 -19.49 12.36 -3.00
CA ALA A 39 -18.06 12.34 -2.74
C ALA A 39 -17.58 10.88 -2.68
N VAL A 40 -16.63 10.52 -3.54
CA VAL A 40 -16.08 9.17 -3.61
C VAL A 40 -14.76 9.15 -2.81
N ALA A 41 -14.73 8.36 -1.75
CA ALA A 41 -13.61 8.29 -0.81
C ALA A 41 -13.29 6.82 -0.43
N GLY A 42 -13.25 5.92 -1.43
CA GLY A 42 -13.07 4.49 -1.26
C GLY A 42 -11.61 4.01 -1.34
N ASN A 43 -10.63 4.89 -1.27
CA ASN A 43 -9.19 4.64 -1.49
C ASN A 43 -8.79 4.44 -2.96
N SER A 44 -7.51 4.17 -3.20
CA SER A 44 -6.91 4.06 -4.54
C SER A 44 -7.29 2.78 -5.31
N ILE A 45 -7.93 1.82 -4.67
CA ILE A 45 -8.40 0.56 -5.28
C ILE A 45 -9.92 0.58 -5.42
N GLU A 46 -10.66 0.85 -4.34
CA GLU A 46 -12.13 0.77 -4.36
C GLU A 46 -12.79 1.96 -5.07
N THR A 47 -12.15 3.14 -5.06
CA THR A 47 -12.65 4.28 -5.85
C THR A 47 -12.71 3.98 -7.35
N PRO A 48 -11.61 3.56 -8.02
CA PRO A 48 -11.69 3.18 -9.42
C PRO A 48 -12.58 1.95 -9.66
N ARG A 49 -12.58 0.97 -8.77
CA ARG A 49 -13.50 -0.18 -8.86
C ARG A 49 -14.96 0.27 -8.95
N MET A 50 -15.38 1.16 -8.05
CA MET A 50 -16.75 1.66 -8.01
C MET A 50 -17.10 2.49 -9.26
N LEU A 51 -16.18 3.34 -9.73
CA LEU A 51 -16.40 4.12 -10.95
C LEU A 51 -16.52 3.23 -12.19
N LEU A 52 -15.70 2.18 -12.28
CA LEU A 52 -15.78 1.20 -13.37
C LEU A 52 -17.06 0.35 -13.29
N ASN A 53 -17.50 -0.08 -12.09
CA ASN A 53 -18.76 -0.77 -11.86
C ASN A 53 -20.00 0.11 -12.16
N SER A 54 -19.83 1.44 -12.20
CA SER A 54 -20.88 2.40 -12.54
C SER A 54 -21.01 2.63 -14.05
N ALA A 55 -20.58 1.67 -14.88
CA ALA A 55 -20.76 1.72 -16.32
C ALA A 55 -22.25 1.72 -16.71
N SER A 56 -22.55 2.42 -17.80
CA SER A 56 -23.91 2.55 -18.36
C SER A 56 -23.86 2.67 -19.88
N SER A 57 -25.00 2.69 -20.54
CA SER A 57 -25.06 2.93 -21.99
C SER A 57 -24.46 4.28 -22.40
N GLN A 58 -24.54 5.29 -21.54
CA GLN A 58 -23.94 6.61 -21.76
C GLN A 58 -22.45 6.66 -21.40
N PHE A 59 -22.02 5.85 -20.43
CA PHE A 59 -20.63 5.75 -19.95
C PHE A 59 -20.15 4.30 -19.98
N PRO A 60 -19.93 3.71 -21.15
CA PRO A 60 -19.67 2.27 -21.29
C PRO A 60 -18.35 1.84 -20.61
N ASP A 61 -17.38 2.72 -20.49
CA ASP A 61 -16.08 2.46 -19.88
C ASP A 61 -16.03 2.83 -18.39
N GLY A 62 -17.18 3.05 -17.75
CA GLY A 62 -17.30 3.49 -16.36
C GLY A 62 -17.53 4.99 -16.21
N LEU A 63 -18.05 5.38 -15.05
CA LEU A 63 -18.33 6.75 -14.73
C LEU A 63 -17.04 7.57 -14.55
N ALA A 64 -17.06 8.85 -14.99
CA ALA A 64 -15.91 9.77 -14.96
C ALA A 64 -14.67 9.29 -15.74
N ASN A 65 -14.82 8.37 -16.69
CA ASN A 65 -13.71 7.73 -17.41
C ASN A 65 -13.59 8.14 -18.90
N SER A 66 -14.07 9.32 -19.27
CA SER A 66 -13.95 9.81 -20.65
C SER A 66 -12.50 9.99 -21.13
N SER A 67 -11.55 10.15 -20.21
CA SER A 67 -10.12 10.20 -20.50
C SER A 67 -9.45 8.82 -20.54
N GLY A 68 -10.13 7.75 -20.14
CA GLY A 68 -9.58 6.41 -20.00
C GLY A 68 -8.57 6.28 -18.84
N GLN A 69 -8.54 7.22 -17.90
CA GLN A 69 -7.55 7.24 -16.81
C GLN A 69 -8.03 6.59 -15.51
N VAL A 70 -9.32 6.29 -15.35
CA VAL A 70 -9.82 5.64 -14.14
C VAL A 70 -9.14 4.29 -13.96
N GLY A 71 -8.53 4.10 -12.79
CA GLY A 71 -7.76 2.93 -12.41
C GLY A 71 -6.32 2.89 -12.92
N ARG A 72 -5.90 3.78 -13.83
CA ARG A 72 -4.51 3.82 -14.32
C ARG A 72 -3.58 4.57 -13.37
N ASN A 73 -2.26 4.37 -13.58
CA ASN A 73 -1.20 5.01 -12.79
C ASN A 73 -1.33 4.69 -11.29
N TYR A 74 -1.72 3.45 -10.98
CA TYR A 74 -1.75 2.98 -9.61
C TYR A 74 -0.35 3.05 -9.02
N MET A 75 -0.22 3.71 -7.91
CA MET A 75 1.01 3.88 -7.15
C MET A 75 0.77 3.44 -5.71
N ARG A 76 1.83 2.97 -5.11
CA ARG A 76 1.96 2.71 -3.68
C ARG A 76 3.26 3.36 -3.21
N HIS A 77 3.59 3.30 -1.97
CA HIS A 77 4.92 3.71 -1.54
C HIS A 77 5.96 2.68 -2.00
N MET A 78 7.11 3.15 -2.52
CA MET A 78 8.32 2.33 -2.54
C MET A 78 8.62 1.92 -1.11
N THR A 79 8.64 0.64 -0.82
CA THR A 79 8.86 0.13 0.53
C THR A 79 10.00 -0.86 0.58
N GLY A 80 10.66 -0.89 1.71
CA GLY A 80 11.64 -1.88 2.11
C GLY A 80 11.83 -1.79 3.62
N SER A 81 12.56 -2.72 4.20
CA SER A 81 12.91 -2.65 5.62
C SER A 81 14.34 -3.10 5.83
N VAL A 82 14.99 -2.49 6.80
CA VAL A 82 16.25 -2.96 7.33
C VAL A 82 16.07 -3.26 8.80
N TYR A 83 16.42 -4.46 9.21
CA TYR A 83 16.49 -4.86 10.60
C TYR A 83 17.93 -5.08 10.98
N ALA A 84 18.25 -4.93 12.26
CA ALA A 84 19.59 -5.16 12.77
C ALA A 84 19.56 -5.82 14.14
N SER A 85 20.60 -6.59 14.45
CA SER A 85 20.83 -7.18 15.76
C SER A 85 22.03 -6.54 16.45
N PHE A 86 21.95 -6.43 17.77
CA PHE A 86 22.93 -5.78 18.62
C PHE A 86 23.29 -6.70 19.79
N ASP A 87 24.47 -6.50 20.40
CA ASP A 87 24.87 -7.22 21.61
C ASP A 87 24.01 -6.80 22.82
N GLU A 88 23.69 -5.52 22.90
CA GLU A 88 22.86 -4.97 23.97
C GLU A 88 21.37 -5.01 23.61
N PRO A 89 20.48 -5.20 24.60
CA PRO A 89 19.03 -5.17 24.36
C PRO A 89 18.54 -3.81 23.89
N VAL A 90 17.84 -3.78 22.75
CA VAL A 90 17.22 -2.57 22.15
C VAL A 90 15.76 -2.42 22.57
N HIS A 91 15.05 -3.55 22.72
CA HIS A 91 13.63 -3.58 23.11
C HIS A 91 12.72 -2.74 22.21
N MET A 92 12.90 -2.76 20.89
CA MET A 92 12.09 -1.94 19.96
C MET A 92 10.57 -2.14 20.11
N TYR A 93 10.13 -3.30 20.59
CA TYR A 93 8.72 -3.62 20.83
C TYR A 93 8.06 -2.82 21.97
N ARG A 94 8.82 -2.11 22.78
CA ARG A 94 8.33 -1.27 23.88
C ARG A 94 7.98 0.15 23.47
N GLY A 95 8.38 0.56 22.26
CA GLY A 95 8.11 1.87 21.71
C GLY A 95 6.82 1.95 20.91
N THR A 96 6.48 3.16 20.47
CA THR A 96 5.49 3.37 19.41
C THR A 96 6.11 3.17 18.04
N THR A 97 5.33 2.63 17.12
CA THR A 97 5.74 2.53 15.71
C THR A 97 5.92 3.96 15.15
N MET A 98 6.93 4.15 14.32
CA MET A 98 7.23 5.43 13.65
C MET A 98 7.47 6.59 14.64
N ALA A 99 8.16 6.31 15.76
CA ALA A 99 8.50 7.34 16.74
C ALA A 99 9.63 8.28 16.29
N GLY A 100 10.40 7.88 15.30
CA GLY A 100 11.49 8.68 14.72
C GLY A 100 11.49 8.54 13.20
N ILE A 101 11.82 9.66 12.53
CA ILE A 101 11.90 9.74 11.07
C ILE A 101 13.22 10.42 10.70
N VAL A 102 13.94 9.83 9.74
CA VAL A 102 15.12 10.44 9.09
C VAL A 102 14.69 10.92 7.71
N GLN A 103 14.82 12.23 7.45
CA GLN A 103 14.34 12.88 6.23
C GLN A 103 15.47 13.48 5.37
N ASP A 104 16.72 13.14 5.65
CA ASP A 104 17.87 13.66 4.90
C ASP A 104 17.77 13.32 3.41
N GLU A 105 17.13 12.20 3.07
CA GLU A 105 16.97 11.70 1.71
C GLU A 105 15.58 12.05 1.08
N ALA A 106 14.76 12.83 1.77
CA ALA A 106 13.39 13.16 1.30
C ALA A 106 13.34 14.13 0.11
N HIS A 107 14.44 14.80 -0.19
CA HIS A 107 14.53 15.73 -1.34
C HIS A 107 15.06 15.03 -2.60
N HIS A 108 14.71 15.58 -3.76
CA HIS A 108 15.29 15.13 -5.03
C HIS A 108 16.74 15.55 -5.18
N ASP A 109 17.63 14.59 -5.43
CA ASP A 109 19.04 14.81 -5.76
C ASP A 109 19.42 13.99 -7.00
N PRO A 110 19.66 14.65 -8.15
CA PRO A 110 20.01 13.97 -9.40
C PRO A 110 21.26 13.11 -9.34
N SER A 111 22.19 13.41 -8.41
CA SER A 111 23.45 12.66 -8.28
C SER A 111 23.24 11.23 -7.79
N ARG A 112 22.10 10.92 -7.16
CA ARG A 112 21.74 9.58 -6.66
C ARG A 112 21.29 8.61 -7.76
N GLY A 113 21.05 9.10 -8.99
CA GLY A 113 20.65 8.27 -10.13
C GLY A 113 19.18 7.86 -10.16
N PHE A 114 18.33 8.50 -9.33
CA PHE A 114 16.87 8.35 -9.33
C PHE A 114 16.19 9.70 -9.07
N ALA A 115 14.94 9.81 -9.48
CA ALA A 115 14.08 10.96 -9.19
C ALA A 115 13.26 10.71 -7.91
N GLY A 116 12.88 11.79 -7.22
CA GLY A 116 12.13 11.75 -5.98
C GLY A 116 13.03 11.59 -4.75
N GLY A 117 12.43 11.21 -3.64
CA GLY A 117 13.08 11.00 -2.36
C GLY A 117 12.39 9.94 -1.53
N TYR A 118 12.96 9.64 -0.39
CA TYR A 118 12.42 8.70 0.58
C TYR A 118 12.75 9.14 2.01
N GLU A 119 12.01 8.61 2.95
CA GLU A 119 12.29 8.76 4.38
C GLU A 119 12.52 7.38 5.02
N ILE A 120 13.15 7.39 6.17
CA ILE A 120 13.43 6.21 6.96
C ILE A 120 12.70 6.35 8.29
N GLU A 121 11.77 5.44 8.55
CA GLU A 121 10.92 5.45 9.73
C GLU A 121 11.36 4.39 10.72
N THR A 122 11.42 4.71 12.01
CA THR A 122 11.64 3.69 13.03
C THR A 122 10.46 2.76 13.16
N VAL A 123 10.72 1.48 13.38
CA VAL A 123 9.69 0.45 13.52
C VAL A 123 9.68 -0.10 14.93
N SER A 124 8.48 -0.25 15.48
CA SER A 124 8.22 -1.01 16.70
C SER A 124 7.29 -2.16 16.35
N LEU A 125 7.81 -3.38 16.36
CA LEU A 125 7.07 -4.59 16.04
C LEU A 125 7.10 -5.57 17.21
N GLY A 126 5.95 -6.13 17.51
CA GLY A 126 5.81 -7.20 18.48
C GLY A 126 5.81 -8.60 17.84
N LEU A 127 6.13 -9.62 18.62
CA LEU A 127 5.90 -11.02 18.23
C LEU A 127 4.39 -11.29 18.09
N PRO A 128 3.93 -12.10 17.16
CA PRO A 128 4.68 -12.86 16.13
C PRO A 128 4.95 -12.09 14.82
N PHE A 129 4.56 -10.80 14.75
CA PHE A 129 4.64 -10.00 13.53
C PHE A 129 6.08 -9.90 12.99
N MET A 130 7.06 -9.82 13.87
CA MET A 130 8.46 -9.83 13.48
C MET A 130 8.87 -11.05 12.68
N ALA A 131 8.36 -12.22 13.03
CA ALA A 131 8.68 -13.46 12.33
C ALA A 131 8.34 -13.41 10.84
N ALA A 132 7.21 -12.76 10.50
CA ALA A 132 6.76 -12.63 9.13
C ALA A 132 7.64 -11.70 8.28
N PHE A 133 8.32 -10.72 8.92
CA PHE A 133 9.14 -9.74 8.23
C PHE A 133 10.63 -10.03 8.31
N PHE A 134 11.07 -10.74 9.34
CA PHE A 134 12.48 -10.95 9.62
C PHE A 134 13.09 -12.08 8.79
N ASP A 135 12.45 -13.24 8.79
CA ASP A 135 12.83 -14.37 7.96
C ASP A 135 11.58 -15.07 7.44
N PRO A 136 10.96 -14.53 6.37
CA PRO A 136 9.75 -15.11 5.80
C PRO A 136 10.02 -16.53 5.31
N GLY A 137 9.39 -17.51 5.95
CA GLY A 137 9.56 -18.91 5.63
C GLY A 137 10.55 -19.68 6.52
N ALA A 138 11.21 -19.02 7.47
CA ALA A 138 11.95 -19.72 8.51
C ALA A 138 11.03 -20.58 9.37
N TRP A 139 11.49 -21.76 9.75
CA TRP A 139 10.75 -22.66 10.61
C TRP A 139 11.72 -23.50 11.48
N GLY A 140 11.18 -24.14 12.52
CA GLY A 140 11.97 -25.01 13.37
C GLY A 140 13.03 -24.24 14.15
N ARG A 141 14.24 -24.76 14.16
CA ARG A 141 15.36 -24.22 14.95
C ARG A 141 15.76 -22.81 14.50
N ASP A 142 15.90 -22.60 13.20
CA ASP A 142 16.32 -21.30 12.63
C ASP A 142 15.33 -20.18 12.99
N PHE A 143 14.04 -20.50 12.97
CA PHE A 143 13.00 -19.60 13.45
C PHE A 143 13.15 -19.27 14.94
N THR A 144 13.41 -20.28 15.78
CA THR A 144 13.59 -20.09 17.22
C THR A 144 14.81 -19.23 17.51
N GLU A 145 15.94 -19.50 16.85
CA GLU A 145 17.19 -18.72 16.99
C GLU A 145 16.99 -17.25 16.56
N ALA A 146 16.23 -17.01 15.48
CA ALA A 146 15.87 -15.66 15.06
C ALA A 146 15.00 -14.96 16.11
N MET A 147 14.05 -15.67 16.71
CA MET A 147 13.16 -15.10 17.74
C MET A 147 13.87 -14.85 19.08
N ASP A 148 14.87 -15.62 19.42
CA ASP A 148 15.70 -15.39 20.61
C ASP A 148 16.44 -14.04 20.56
N GLN A 149 16.69 -13.51 19.35
CA GLN A 149 17.28 -12.19 19.14
C GLN A 149 16.28 -11.02 19.34
N TYR A 150 15.02 -11.30 19.56
CA TYR A 150 13.93 -10.31 19.58
C TYR A 150 14.19 -9.07 20.46
N ALA A 151 14.73 -9.28 21.65
CA ALA A 151 15.03 -8.16 22.55
C ALA A 151 16.19 -7.27 22.07
N HIS A 152 17.06 -7.82 21.23
CA HIS A 152 18.28 -7.20 20.74
C HIS A 152 18.12 -6.58 19.34
N MET A 153 16.91 -6.56 18.80
CA MET A 153 16.66 -6.12 17.44
C MET A 153 16.14 -4.70 17.37
N ALA A 154 16.56 -4.00 16.30
CA ALA A 154 15.95 -2.77 15.81
C ALA A 154 15.44 -2.95 14.39
N GLY A 155 14.50 -2.13 13.99
CA GLY A 155 13.95 -2.12 12.63
C GLY A 155 13.68 -0.72 12.14
N MET A 156 13.75 -0.54 10.83
CA MET A 156 13.33 0.66 10.13
C MET A 156 12.60 0.32 8.84
N TRP A 157 11.62 1.13 8.50
CA TRP A 157 11.00 1.14 7.18
C TRP A 157 11.62 2.22 6.32
N LEU A 158 11.74 1.89 5.05
CA LEU A 158 12.21 2.77 3.99
C LEU A 158 10.98 3.07 3.15
N VAL A 159 10.54 4.32 3.16
CA VAL A 159 9.28 4.74 2.51
C VAL A 159 9.61 5.83 1.49
N GLY A 160 9.43 5.53 0.23
CA GLY A 160 9.76 6.43 -0.86
C GLY A 160 8.63 6.64 -1.85
N GLU A 161 8.87 7.52 -2.79
CA GLU A 161 7.94 7.82 -3.87
C GLU A 161 7.92 6.71 -4.92
N ASP A 162 6.73 6.45 -5.51
CA ASP A 162 6.58 5.60 -6.69
C ASP A 162 6.43 6.46 -7.95
N MET A 163 6.97 5.96 -9.05
CA MET A 163 6.77 6.56 -10.37
C MET A 163 5.47 6.04 -11.01
N PRO A 164 4.61 6.92 -11.53
CA PRO A 164 3.39 6.50 -12.20
C PRO A 164 3.68 5.77 -13.51
N GLN A 165 2.95 4.68 -13.75
CA GLN A 165 3.00 3.91 -15.00
C GLN A 165 1.59 3.55 -15.43
N GLN A 166 1.25 3.77 -16.70
CA GLN A 166 -0.09 3.46 -17.21
C GLN A 166 -0.45 1.98 -17.14
N ARG A 167 0.55 1.10 -17.14
CA ARG A 167 0.37 -0.35 -16.99
C ARG A 167 0.01 -0.74 -15.54
N ASN A 168 0.48 0.02 -14.56
CA ASN A 168 0.09 -0.14 -13.15
C ASN A 168 -1.34 0.36 -13.00
N ARG A 169 -2.28 -0.55 -12.80
CA ARG A 169 -3.70 -0.19 -12.88
C ARG A 169 -4.61 -1.12 -12.11
N VAL A 170 -5.74 -0.56 -11.73
CA VAL A 170 -6.89 -1.28 -11.22
C VAL A 170 -7.90 -1.48 -12.37
N THR A 171 -8.31 -2.71 -12.58
CA THR A 171 -9.38 -3.09 -13.53
C THR A 171 -10.41 -3.93 -12.80
N LEU A 172 -11.52 -4.27 -13.47
CA LEU A 172 -12.48 -5.23 -12.96
C LEU A 172 -12.09 -6.64 -13.38
N ASN A 173 -12.21 -7.59 -12.46
CA ASN A 173 -12.13 -9.02 -12.77
C ASN A 173 -13.52 -9.50 -13.22
N THR A 174 -13.61 -10.02 -14.45
CA THR A 174 -14.89 -10.48 -15.01
C THR A 174 -15.32 -11.84 -14.49
N ASP A 175 -14.39 -12.65 -14.01
CA ASP A 175 -14.62 -14.04 -13.64
C ASP A 175 -14.90 -14.21 -12.14
N VAL A 176 -14.32 -13.33 -11.30
CA VAL A 176 -14.45 -13.38 -9.85
C VAL A 176 -15.33 -12.23 -9.36
N LYS A 177 -16.29 -12.57 -8.52
CA LYS A 177 -17.24 -11.62 -7.92
C LYS A 177 -17.18 -11.71 -6.40
N ASP A 178 -17.50 -10.61 -5.75
CA ASP A 178 -17.69 -10.56 -4.31
C ASP A 178 -19.01 -11.17 -3.84
N ALA A 179 -19.27 -11.13 -2.53
CA ALA A 179 -20.49 -11.67 -1.93
C ALA A 179 -21.80 -11.00 -2.43
N TYR A 180 -21.69 -9.82 -3.04
CA TYR A 180 -22.81 -9.09 -3.61
C TYR A 180 -22.97 -9.28 -5.13
N GLY A 181 -22.13 -10.12 -5.72
CA GLY A 181 -22.11 -10.37 -7.17
C GLY A 181 -21.42 -9.30 -7.99
N LEU A 182 -20.71 -8.36 -7.37
CA LEU A 182 -19.96 -7.32 -8.06
C LEU A 182 -18.57 -7.83 -8.46
N PRO A 183 -18.05 -7.46 -9.66
CA PRO A 183 -16.68 -7.75 -10.04
C PRO A 183 -15.69 -7.25 -9.00
N VAL A 184 -14.74 -8.11 -8.60
CA VAL A 184 -13.66 -7.71 -7.70
C VAL A 184 -12.60 -6.89 -8.45
N PRO A 185 -11.81 -6.04 -7.75
CA PRO A 185 -10.72 -5.34 -8.40
C PRO A 185 -9.61 -6.31 -8.79
N ASN A 186 -9.04 -6.12 -9.98
CA ASN A 186 -7.82 -6.76 -10.42
C ASN A 186 -6.72 -5.70 -10.46
N VAL A 187 -5.73 -5.83 -9.58
CA VAL A 187 -4.63 -4.86 -9.43
C VAL A 187 -3.40 -5.40 -10.13
N HIS A 188 -2.92 -4.68 -11.13
CA HIS A 188 -1.65 -4.94 -11.78
C HIS A 188 -0.64 -3.89 -11.33
N TYR A 189 0.52 -4.35 -10.85
CA TYR A 189 1.60 -3.50 -10.41
C TYR A 189 2.96 -4.12 -10.72
N ASP A 190 3.83 -3.33 -11.35
CA ASP A 190 5.25 -3.60 -11.54
C ASP A 190 6.06 -2.42 -11.03
N ASP A 191 7.18 -2.70 -10.40
CA ASP A 191 8.12 -1.65 -9.99
C ASP A 191 8.65 -0.89 -11.22
N HIS A 192 8.76 0.43 -11.08
CA HIS A 192 9.50 1.23 -12.05
C HIS A 192 11.01 1.11 -11.80
N PRO A 193 11.88 1.13 -12.83
CA PRO A 193 13.34 1.10 -12.62
C PRO A 193 13.86 2.19 -11.67
N ASN A 194 13.24 3.36 -11.67
CA ASN A 194 13.51 4.44 -10.72
C ASN A 194 13.30 4.00 -9.26
N ASP A 195 12.18 3.32 -9.00
CA ASP A 195 11.78 2.91 -7.65
C ASP A 195 12.69 1.78 -7.15
N VAL A 196 13.13 0.91 -8.07
CA VAL A 196 14.15 -0.11 -7.77
C VAL A 196 15.48 0.53 -7.40
N ALA A 197 15.94 1.55 -8.16
CA ALA A 197 17.17 2.28 -7.85
C ALA A 197 17.10 3.01 -6.51
N MET A 198 15.99 3.70 -6.25
CA MET A 198 15.73 4.38 -4.97
C MET A 198 15.77 3.38 -3.81
N ARG A 199 15.12 2.23 -3.94
CA ARG A 199 15.09 1.18 -2.90
C ARG A 199 16.48 0.62 -2.61
N GLN A 200 17.30 0.39 -3.64
CA GLN A 200 18.67 -0.06 -3.45
C GLN A 200 19.51 0.96 -2.69
N HIS A 201 19.39 2.24 -3.02
CA HIS A 201 20.04 3.32 -2.30
C HIS A 201 19.54 3.38 -0.83
N ALA A 202 18.23 3.31 -0.61
CA ALA A 202 17.65 3.32 0.73
C ALA A 202 18.13 2.14 1.59
N PHE A 203 18.25 0.94 1.02
CA PHE A 203 18.85 -0.21 1.71
C PHE A 203 20.30 0.03 2.11
N GLN A 204 21.09 0.70 1.26
CA GLN A 204 22.48 1.03 1.59
C GLN A 204 22.53 2.01 2.76
N GLN A 205 21.73 3.08 2.73
CA GLN A 205 21.68 4.09 3.79
C GLN A 205 21.19 3.48 5.12
N GLY A 206 20.08 2.73 5.10
CA GLY A 206 19.57 2.07 6.30
C GLY A 206 20.55 1.07 6.91
N THR A 207 21.29 0.34 6.08
CA THR A 207 22.35 -0.56 6.53
C THR A 207 23.50 0.23 7.19
N ALA A 208 23.97 1.31 6.53
CA ALA A 208 25.06 2.14 7.04
C ALA A 208 24.71 2.81 8.38
N ILE A 209 23.45 3.24 8.57
CA ILE A 209 22.97 3.78 9.86
C ILE A 209 23.14 2.74 10.97
N TYR A 210 22.71 1.49 10.74
CA TYR A 210 22.83 0.46 11.76
C TYR A 210 24.27 0.01 12.01
N GLU A 211 25.10 -0.07 10.98
CA GLU A 211 26.54 -0.32 11.12
C GLU A 211 27.22 0.77 11.97
N ALA A 212 26.90 2.03 11.69
CA ALA A 212 27.41 3.15 12.49
C ALA A 212 26.89 3.14 13.94
N ALA A 213 25.69 2.58 14.17
CA ALA A 213 25.15 2.38 15.52
C ALA A 213 25.72 1.17 16.26
N GLY A 214 26.62 0.41 15.64
CA GLY A 214 27.28 -0.75 16.27
C GLY A 214 26.48 -2.06 16.14
N ALA A 215 25.66 -2.20 15.12
CA ALA A 215 24.94 -3.44 14.86
C ALA A 215 25.90 -4.57 14.47
N ASN A 216 25.65 -5.76 15.00
CA ASN A 216 26.42 -6.96 14.65
C ASN A 216 26.09 -7.46 13.24
N LYS A 217 24.82 -7.32 12.85
CA LYS A 217 24.34 -7.76 11.56
C LYS A 217 23.12 -6.93 11.15
N ALA A 218 23.07 -6.58 9.87
CA ALA A 218 21.89 -5.95 9.26
C ALA A 218 21.26 -6.88 8.25
N TYR A 219 19.91 -6.85 8.20
CA TYR A 219 19.09 -7.70 7.36
C TYR A 219 18.20 -6.81 6.49
N ARG A 220 18.14 -7.07 5.20
CA ARG A 220 17.28 -6.36 4.25
C ARG A 220 16.11 -7.24 3.91
N THR A 221 14.90 -6.75 4.12
CA THR A 221 13.73 -7.50 3.64
C THR A 221 13.55 -7.26 2.15
N PRO A 222 13.32 -8.33 1.38
CA PRO A 222 13.09 -8.21 -0.05
C PRO A 222 11.84 -7.37 -0.34
N PRO A 223 11.78 -6.72 -1.50
CA PRO A 223 10.57 -6.04 -1.95
C PRO A 223 9.46 -7.07 -2.16
N TYR A 224 8.23 -6.68 -1.77
CA TYR A 224 7.01 -7.45 -2.04
C TYR A 224 6.56 -7.27 -3.48
#